data_6c6fe4e40841b443b06187023844324a
#
_entry.id   6c6fe4e40841b443b06187023844324a
#
_cell.length_a   1.000
_cell.length_b   1.000
_cell.length_c   1.000
_cell.angle_alpha   90.00
_cell.angle_beta   90.00
_cell.angle_gamma   90.00
#
_symmetry.space_group_name_H-M   'P 1'
#
loop_
_entity.id
_entity.type
_entity.pdbx_description
1 polymer ?
#
loop_
_entity_poly.entity_id
_entity_poly.type
_entity_poly.pdbx_seq_one_letter_code
_entity_poly.pdbx_strand_id
1 'polypeptide(L)'
;MSGTKPISIENVEKGLTFVVNEGKAMMSLNTTEGPLSESLNRLLDNHYRSPDLFTREDVEKGMQQLISRAMNDKAVENGLQVEVYINRAGMLTIRHKHFGSEPSFSVTVNQPEVLTQIADEAQFSEGGRDVAGFIGGEIAIGRGQRITGAPGTAIEGLTIEYTKELGSRIEEYINPETGELVEVREVLDDNSTLAVSYTP
;
A
#
# COMPACT_ATOMS: atom_id res chain seq x y z
N MET A 1 -2.27 -5.19 4.96
CA MET A 1 -1.50 -6.47 4.87
C MET A 1 -0.05 -6.11 4.65
N SER A 2 0.86 -6.77 5.33
CA SER A 2 2.30 -6.50 5.21
C SER A 2 3.05 -7.83 5.17
N GLY A 3 4.09 -7.89 4.36
CA GLY A 3 5.03 -9.00 4.37
C GLY A 3 5.71 -9.16 5.73
N THR A 4 6.30 -10.31 5.96
CA THR A 4 7.08 -10.62 7.17
C THR A 4 8.58 -10.53 6.92
N LYS A 5 8.97 -10.51 5.63
CA LYS A 5 10.35 -10.31 5.18
C LYS A 5 10.43 -9.29 4.04
N PRO A 6 11.53 -8.53 3.95
CA PRO A 6 11.83 -7.70 2.77
C PRO A 6 11.96 -8.58 1.52
N ILE A 7 11.66 -8.00 0.35
CA ILE A 7 11.96 -8.65 -0.93
C ILE A 7 13.49 -8.67 -1.10
N SER A 8 14.03 -9.83 -1.34
CA SER A 8 15.45 -10.06 -1.56
C SER A 8 15.78 -10.29 -3.03
N ILE A 9 17.08 -10.28 -3.37
CA ILE A 9 17.59 -10.66 -4.70
C ILE A 9 17.08 -12.03 -5.09
N GLU A 10 17.15 -13.02 -4.19
CA GLU A 10 16.72 -14.39 -4.47
C GLU A 10 15.22 -14.52 -4.75
N ASN A 11 14.40 -13.64 -4.17
CA ASN A 11 12.98 -13.60 -4.51
C ASN A 11 12.77 -13.15 -5.95
N VAL A 12 13.50 -12.11 -6.37
CA VAL A 12 13.39 -11.56 -7.74
C VAL A 12 13.93 -12.53 -8.77
N GLU A 13 15.07 -13.18 -8.51
CA GLU A 13 15.67 -14.20 -9.41
C GLU A 13 14.76 -15.42 -9.62
N LYS A 14 14.04 -15.83 -8.59
CA LYS A 14 13.03 -16.91 -8.70
C LYS A 14 11.77 -16.48 -9.43
N GLY A 15 11.59 -15.18 -9.61
CA GLY A 15 10.39 -14.58 -10.17
C GLY A 15 9.26 -14.46 -9.11
N LEU A 16 8.76 -13.25 -8.94
CA LEU A 16 7.61 -12.94 -8.10
C LEU A 16 6.39 -12.69 -8.97
N THR A 17 5.27 -13.29 -8.58
CA THR A 17 3.97 -13.01 -9.17
C THR A 17 3.02 -12.55 -8.07
N PHE A 18 2.41 -11.39 -8.27
CA PHE A 18 1.41 -10.80 -7.40
C PHE A 18 0.06 -10.77 -8.11
N VAL A 19 -0.98 -11.23 -7.45
CA VAL A 19 -2.36 -11.06 -7.88
C VAL A 19 -3.11 -10.36 -6.76
N VAL A 20 -3.76 -9.24 -7.06
CA VAL A 20 -4.60 -8.52 -6.10
C VAL A 20 -5.99 -8.41 -6.65
N ASN A 21 -6.99 -8.82 -5.86
CA ASN A 21 -8.40 -8.76 -6.21
C ASN A 21 -9.14 -7.85 -5.23
N GLU A 22 -9.98 -6.98 -5.76
CA GLU A 22 -10.87 -6.09 -5.03
C GLU A 22 -12.24 -6.06 -5.73
N GLY A 23 -13.21 -6.75 -5.17
CA GLY A 23 -14.52 -6.89 -5.79
C GLY A 23 -14.45 -7.52 -7.18
N LYS A 24 -14.70 -6.72 -8.22
CA LYS A 24 -14.59 -7.13 -9.63
C LYS A 24 -13.27 -6.70 -10.28
N ALA A 25 -12.51 -5.83 -9.64
CA ALA A 25 -11.23 -5.35 -10.12
C ALA A 25 -10.12 -6.35 -9.73
N MET A 26 -9.18 -6.54 -10.65
CA MET A 26 -8.05 -7.44 -10.44
C MET A 26 -6.82 -6.86 -11.13
N MET A 27 -5.68 -6.93 -10.48
CA MET A 27 -4.38 -6.72 -11.11
C MET A 27 -3.50 -7.95 -10.97
N SER A 28 -2.62 -8.15 -11.94
CA SER A 28 -1.52 -9.13 -11.90
C SER A 28 -0.22 -8.46 -12.26
N LEU A 29 0.84 -8.75 -11.52
CA LEU A 29 2.20 -8.29 -11.78
C LEU A 29 3.15 -9.48 -11.71
N ASN A 30 3.97 -9.64 -12.76
CA ASN A 30 5.04 -10.64 -12.82
C ASN A 30 6.39 -9.92 -12.97
N THR A 31 7.34 -10.20 -12.07
CA THR A 31 8.66 -9.55 -12.09
C THR A 31 9.57 -10.06 -13.19
N THR A 32 9.21 -11.15 -13.86
CA THR A 32 9.99 -11.74 -14.98
C THR A 32 9.54 -11.27 -16.35
N GLU A 33 8.56 -10.35 -16.43
CA GLU A 33 7.96 -9.92 -17.68
C GLU A 33 7.96 -8.39 -17.82
N GLY A 34 8.04 -7.95 -19.08
CA GLY A 34 7.88 -6.54 -19.45
C GLY A 34 8.97 -5.59 -18.93
N PRO A 35 8.70 -4.28 -18.93
CA PRO A 35 9.68 -3.24 -18.56
C PRO A 35 10.20 -3.36 -17.14
N LEU A 36 9.39 -3.90 -16.22
CA LEU A 36 9.82 -4.14 -14.85
C LEU A 36 10.95 -5.15 -14.79
N SER A 37 10.84 -6.27 -15.54
CA SER A 37 11.89 -7.29 -15.61
C SER A 37 13.20 -6.71 -16.11
N GLU A 38 13.16 -5.86 -17.14
CA GLU A 38 14.35 -5.20 -17.69
C GLU A 38 15.04 -4.32 -16.65
N SER A 39 14.27 -3.55 -15.89
CA SER A 39 14.79 -2.68 -14.82
C SER A 39 15.38 -3.48 -13.66
N LEU A 40 14.71 -4.55 -13.23
CA LEU A 40 15.19 -5.43 -12.17
C LEU A 40 16.49 -6.16 -12.59
N ASN A 41 16.54 -6.68 -13.82
CA ASN A 41 17.73 -7.34 -14.35
C ASN A 41 18.92 -6.37 -14.45
N ARG A 42 18.68 -5.10 -14.79
CA ARG A 42 19.73 -4.06 -14.81
C ARG A 42 20.32 -3.82 -13.43
N LEU A 43 19.49 -3.76 -12.38
CA LEU A 43 19.96 -3.64 -11.01
C LEU A 43 20.81 -4.85 -10.60
N LEU A 44 20.37 -6.07 -10.94
CA LEU A 44 21.12 -7.29 -10.68
C LEU A 44 22.45 -7.29 -11.40
N ASP A 45 22.48 -6.96 -12.68
CA ASP A 45 23.70 -6.90 -13.49
C ASP A 45 24.71 -5.90 -12.89
N ASN A 46 24.25 -4.74 -12.43
CA ASN A 46 25.10 -3.74 -11.78
C ASN A 46 25.72 -4.29 -10.49
N HIS A 47 24.92 -4.96 -9.67
CA HIS A 47 25.39 -5.61 -8.44
C HIS A 47 26.48 -6.66 -8.73
N TYR A 48 26.23 -7.57 -9.69
CA TYR A 48 27.19 -8.64 -10.01
C TYR A 48 28.47 -8.14 -10.68
N ARG A 49 28.39 -7.03 -11.45
CA ARG A 49 29.57 -6.42 -12.07
C ARG A 49 30.40 -5.58 -11.11
N SER A 50 29.77 -4.93 -10.16
CA SER A 50 30.42 -3.96 -9.27
C SER A 50 29.80 -3.97 -7.87
N PRO A 51 29.95 -5.06 -7.11
CA PRO A 51 29.27 -5.24 -5.81
C PRO A 51 29.69 -4.20 -4.75
N ASP A 52 30.87 -3.63 -4.89
CA ASP A 52 31.36 -2.57 -3.98
C ASP A 52 30.66 -1.22 -4.23
N LEU A 53 30.17 -0.97 -5.44
CA LEU A 53 29.44 0.25 -5.81
C LEU A 53 27.93 0.09 -5.68
N PHE A 54 27.43 -1.12 -5.94
CA PHE A 54 26.03 -1.50 -5.86
C PHE A 54 25.87 -2.56 -4.77
N THR A 55 25.79 -2.13 -3.53
CA THR A 55 25.69 -3.07 -2.42
C THR A 55 24.39 -3.88 -2.51
N ARG A 56 24.38 -5.06 -1.89
CA ARG A 56 23.18 -5.89 -1.84
C ARG A 56 21.97 -5.11 -1.27
N GLU A 57 22.20 -4.36 -0.19
CA GLU A 57 21.16 -3.57 0.47
C GLU A 57 20.57 -2.50 -0.46
N ASP A 58 21.42 -1.74 -1.18
CA ASP A 58 20.97 -0.71 -2.11
C ASP A 58 20.15 -1.31 -3.26
N VAL A 59 20.61 -2.45 -3.79
CA VAL A 59 19.92 -3.14 -4.88
C VAL A 59 18.59 -3.71 -4.42
N GLU A 60 18.51 -4.37 -3.27
CA GLU A 60 17.26 -4.88 -2.72
C GLU A 60 16.26 -3.74 -2.45
N LYS A 61 16.73 -2.60 -1.91
CA LYS A 61 15.92 -1.39 -1.72
C LYS A 61 15.40 -0.84 -3.05
N GLY A 62 16.26 -0.75 -4.07
CA GLY A 62 15.87 -0.34 -5.42
C GLY A 62 14.84 -1.26 -6.05
N MET A 63 15.01 -2.58 -5.93
CA MET A 63 14.05 -3.58 -6.42
C MET A 63 12.69 -3.45 -5.74
N GLN A 64 12.66 -3.29 -4.42
CA GLN A 64 11.43 -3.09 -3.66
C GLN A 64 10.66 -1.85 -4.13
N GLN A 65 11.37 -0.75 -4.39
CA GLN A 65 10.77 0.49 -4.90
C GLN A 65 10.19 0.30 -6.31
N LEU A 66 10.93 -0.35 -7.22
CA LEU A 66 10.44 -0.65 -8.57
C LEU A 66 9.18 -1.52 -8.55
N ILE A 67 9.18 -2.57 -7.73
CA ILE A 67 8.02 -3.46 -7.59
C ILE A 67 6.83 -2.72 -6.98
N SER A 68 7.03 -1.96 -5.91
CA SER A 68 5.98 -1.16 -5.26
C SER A 68 5.35 -0.17 -6.24
N ARG A 69 6.18 0.54 -7.02
CA ARG A 69 5.72 1.47 -8.04
C ARG A 69 4.93 0.76 -9.14
N ALA A 70 5.46 -0.34 -9.69
CA ALA A 70 4.78 -1.09 -10.73
C ALA A 70 3.43 -1.66 -10.26
N MET A 71 3.33 -2.09 -8.99
CA MET A 71 2.06 -2.52 -8.40
C MET A 71 1.06 -1.36 -8.29
N ASN A 72 1.50 -0.16 -7.89
CA ASN A 72 0.63 1.02 -7.82
C ASN A 72 0.14 1.43 -9.22
N ASP A 73 1.03 1.43 -10.22
CA ASP A 73 0.66 1.75 -11.61
C ASP A 73 -0.40 0.76 -12.12
N LYS A 74 -0.20 -0.53 -11.87
CA LYS A 74 -1.16 -1.60 -12.22
C LYS A 74 -2.48 -1.47 -11.44
N ALA A 75 -2.43 -1.09 -10.17
CA ALA A 75 -3.63 -0.87 -9.38
C ALA A 75 -4.47 0.26 -9.98
N VAL A 76 -3.84 1.38 -10.35
CA VAL A 76 -4.52 2.52 -11.00
C VAL A 76 -5.08 2.11 -12.36
N GLU A 77 -4.31 1.43 -13.21
CA GLU A 77 -4.77 0.96 -14.53
C GLU A 77 -6.04 0.08 -14.43
N ASN A 78 -6.13 -0.75 -13.40
CA ASN A 78 -7.22 -1.69 -13.22
C ASN A 78 -8.32 -1.21 -12.26
N GLY A 79 -8.23 0.06 -11.79
CA GLY A 79 -9.25 0.68 -10.97
C GLY A 79 -9.32 0.18 -9.53
N LEU A 80 -8.26 -0.48 -9.01
CA LEU A 80 -8.18 -0.92 -7.62
C LEU A 80 -7.97 0.29 -6.69
N GLN A 81 -8.63 0.25 -5.55
CA GLN A 81 -8.52 1.27 -4.51
C GLN A 81 -7.50 0.87 -3.42
N VAL A 82 -6.39 0.30 -3.86
CA VAL A 82 -5.28 -0.09 -2.99
C VAL A 82 -4.05 0.79 -3.20
N GLU A 83 -3.20 0.84 -2.20
CA GLU A 83 -1.91 1.50 -2.22
C GLU A 83 -0.84 0.52 -1.73
N VAL A 84 0.28 0.49 -2.44
CA VAL A 84 1.43 -0.37 -2.15
C VAL A 84 2.63 0.49 -1.80
N TYR A 85 3.29 0.18 -0.70
CA TYR A 85 4.46 0.93 -0.23
C TYR A 85 5.41 0.03 0.55
N ILE A 86 6.63 0.50 0.75
CA ILE A 86 7.61 -0.13 1.64
C ILE A 86 7.51 0.52 3.01
N ASN A 87 7.25 -0.26 4.03
CA ASN A 87 7.12 0.26 5.39
C ASN A 87 8.50 0.54 6.02
N ARG A 88 8.51 1.13 7.23
CA ARG A 88 9.75 1.47 7.97
C ARG A 88 10.65 0.27 8.27
N ALA A 89 10.10 -0.94 8.27
CA ALA A 89 10.86 -2.17 8.46
C ALA A 89 11.37 -2.77 7.13
N GLY A 90 11.22 -2.06 6.00
CA GLY A 90 11.66 -2.50 4.68
C GLY A 90 10.75 -3.55 4.04
N MET A 91 9.53 -3.74 4.56
CA MET A 91 8.61 -4.78 4.07
C MET A 91 7.59 -4.20 3.11
N LEU A 92 7.31 -4.93 2.02
CA LEU A 92 6.24 -4.60 1.11
C LEU A 92 4.90 -4.63 1.86
N THR A 93 4.14 -3.57 1.74
CA THR A 93 2.86 -3.41 2.42
C THR A 93 1.81 -2.95 1.43
N ILE A 94 0.62 -3.54 1.51
CA ILE A 94 -0.55 -3.14 0.73
C ILE A 94 -1.69 -2.78 1.68
N ARG A 95 -2.36 -1.66 1.41
CA ARG A 95 -3.53 -1.22 2.16
C ARG A 95 -4.62 -0.73 1.21
N HIS A 96 -5.85 -0.76 1.67
CA HIS A 96 -6.95 -0.10 0.97
C HIS A 96 -6.89 1.42 1.20
N LYS A 97 -7.22 2.22 0.18
CA LYS A 97 -7.24 3.69 0.27
C LYS A 97 -8.39 4.21 1.13
N HIS A 98 -9.50 3.47 1.18
CA HIS A 98 -10.65 3.80 2.03
C HIS A 98 -10.54 3.08 3.36
N PHE A 99 -11.01 3.75 4.42
CA PHE A 99 -11.05 3.22 5.77
C PHE A 99 -12.43 2.62 6.07
N GLY A 100 -12.49 1.79 7.12
CA GLY A 100 -13.73 1.19 7.61
C GLY A 100 -13.77 -0.32 7.47
N SER A 101 -14.89 -0.90 7.88
CA SER A 101 -15.08 -2.36 7.89
C SER A 101 -15.45 -2.94 6.52
N GLU A 102 -15.97 -2.13 5.59
CA GLU A 102 -16.43 -2.59 4.29
C GLU A 102 -15.31 -2.81 3.25
N PRO A 103 -14.28 -1.91 3.15
CA PRO A 103 -13.23 -2.08 2.17
C PRO A 103 -12.40 -3.35 2.41
N SER A 104 -12.31 -4.20 1.41
CA SER A 104 -11.55 -5.44 1.49
C SER A 104 -10.91 -5.80 0.15
N PHE A 105 -9.78 -6.47 0.21
CA PHE A 105 -9.09 -7.03 -0.95
C PHE A 105 -8.45 -8.36 -0.57
N SER A 106 -8.05 -9.12 -1.56
CA SER A 106 -7.23 -10.32 -1.37
C SER A 106 -5.95 -10.23 -2.18
N VAL A 107 -4.91 -10.86 -1.66
CA VAL A 107 -3.59 -10.93 -2.31
C VAL A 107 -3.17 -12.38 -2.42
N THR A 108 -2.63 -12.75 -3.58
CA THR A 108 -1.95 -14.03 -3.80
C THR A 108 -0.54 -13.73 -4.28
N VAL A 109 0.45 -14.37 -3.68
CA VAL A 109 1.86 -14.29 -4.10
C VAL A 109 2.41 -15.70 -4.21
N ASN A 110 3.20 -15.96 -5.26
CA ASN A 110 3.80 -17.27 -5.48
C ASN A 110 4.96 -17.61 -4.52
N GLN A 111 5.43 -16.64 -3.73
CA GLN A 111 6.47 -16.84 -2.73
C GLN A 111 5.98 -16.38 -1.35
N PRO A 112 6.11 -17.21 -0.30
CA PRO A 112 5.64 -16.87 1.03
C PRO A 112 6.49 -15.75 1.65
N GLU A 113 5.96 -15.11 2.69
CA GLU A 113 6.60 -14.10 3.51
C GLU A 113 6.78 -12.72 2.85
N VAL A 114 6.67 -12.62 1.50
CA VAL A 114 6.79 -11.33 0.77
C VAL A 114 5.57 -10.43 1.04
N LEU A 115 4.36 -10.97 0.93
CA LEU A 115 3.09 -10.32 1.30
C LEU A 115 2.13 -11.28 1.97
N THR A 116 2.13 -12.55 1.54
CA THR A 116 1.26 -13.61 2.06
C THR A 116 2.10 -14.63 2.83
N GLN A 117 1.50 -15.31 3.80
CA GLN A 117 2.19 -16.33 4.58
C GLN A 117 2.35 -17.64 3.80
N ILE A 118 1.40 -17.95 2.94
CA ILE A 118 1.34 -19.17 2.14
C ILE A 118 1.44 -18.79 0.67
N ALA A 119 2.32 -19.48 -0.07
CA ALA A 119 2.48 -19.30 -1.50
C ALA A 119 1.25 -19.79 -2.25
N ASP A 120 0.87 -19.07 -3.31
CA ASP A 120 -0.22 -19.40 -4.22
C ASP A 120 -1.62 -19.50 -3.60
N GLU A 121 -1.76 -19.09 -2.33
CA GLU A 121 -3.04 -18.97 -1.66
C GLU A 121 -3.48 -17.52 -1.54
N ALA A 122 -4.78 -17.27 -1.81
CA ALA A 122 -5.37 -15.96 -1.61
C ALA A 122 -5.52 -15.67 -0.11
N GLN A 123 -4.88 -14.60 0.35
CA GLN A 123 -5.06 -14.07 1.70
C GLN A 123 -5.88 -12.80 1.65
N PHE A 124 -6.90 -12.72 2.49
CA PHE A 124 -7.77 -11.55 2.57
C PHE A 124 -7.17 -10.52 3.53
N SER A 125 -7.34 -9.24 3.18
CA SER A 125 -7.03 -8.15 4.09
C SER A 125 -7.90 -8.26 5.34
N GLU A 126 -7.32 -7.94 6.50
CA GLU A 126 -8.12 -7.73 7.69
C GLU A 126 -9.03 -6.52 7.45
N GLY A 127 -10.30 -6.64 7.83
CA GLY A 127 -11.25 -5.54 7.78
C GLY A 127 -10.80 -4.40 8.69
N GLY A 128 -10.94 -3.16 8.24
CA GLY A 128 -10.76 -2.00 9.08
C GLY A 128 -11.85 -1.90 10.15
N ARG A 129 -11.83 -0.83 10.91
CA ARG A 129 -12.88 -0.51 11.88
C ARG A 129 -13.59 0.76 11.47
N ASP A 130 -14.91 0.75 11.62
CA ASP A 130 -15.69 1.97 11.50
C ASP A 130 -15.46 2.86 12.73
N VAL A 131 -15.50 4.16 12.50
CA VAL A 131 -15.50 5.10 13.62
C VAL A 131 -16.71 4.83 14.52
N ALA A 132 -16.55 4.90 15.82
CA ALA A 132 -17.64 4.74 16.77
C ALA A 132 -17.52 5.80 17.87
N GLY A 133 -18.65 6.28 18.36
CA GLY A 133 -18.66 7.28 19.42
C GLY A 133 -20.00 7.94 19.64
N PHE A 134 -19.91 9.09 20.30
CA PHE A 134 -21.05 9.94 20.64
C PHE A 134 -20.79 11.34 20.08
N ILE A 135 -21.85 12.00 19.66
CA ILE A 135 -21.83 13.42 19.29
C ILE A 135 -22.67 14.16 20.31
N GLY A 136 -22.06 15.07 21.08
CA GLY A 136 -22.79 15.84 22.13
C GLY A 136 -23.41 14.98 23.23
N GLY A 137 -22.92 13.75 23.43
CA GLY A 137 -23.48 12.80 24.41
C GLY A 137 -24.57 11.87 23.87
N GLU A 138 -25.02 12.09 22.64
CA GLU A 138 -25.99 11.25 21.93
C GLU A 138 -25.31 10.17 21.08
N ILE A 139 -25.98 9.03 20.94
CA ILE A 139 -25.45 7.90 20.12
C ILE A 139 -25.32 8.30 18.65
N ALA A 140 -24.21 7.94 18.06
CA ALA A 140 -23.96 8.14 16.64
C ALA A 140 -23.50 6.84 15.97
N ILE A 141 -23.86 6.68 14.69
CA ILE A 141 -23.59 5.50 13.88
C ILE A 141 -22.38 5.80 12.99
N GLY A 142 -21.35 5.00 13.13
CA GLY A 142 -20.14 5.09 12.31
C GLY A 142 -20.18 4.22 11.06
N ARG A 143 -19.57 4.74 9.99
CA ARG A 143 -19.30 4.01 8.75
C ARG A 143 -18.03 4.54 8.11
N GLY A 144 -16.99 3.75 8.09
CA GLY A 144 -15.66 4.23 7.68
C GLY A 144 -15.16 5.32 8.62
N GLN A 145 -14.85 6.48 8.07
CA GLN A 145 -14.41 7.68 8.80
C GLN A 145 -15.55 8.67 9.09
N ARG A 146 -16.80 8.30 8.78
CA ARG A 146 -17.98 9.13 8.96
C ARG A 146 -18.79 8.63 10.15
N ILE A 147 -19.19 9.55 11.03
CA ILE A 147 -20.10 9.31 12.15
C ILE A 147 -21.33 10.18 11.97
N THR A 148 -22.50 9.59 12.05
CA THR A 148 -23.78 10.26 11.84
C THR A 148 -24.68 10.07 13.06
N GLY A 149 -25.33 11.13 13.50
CA GLY A 149 -26.30 11.07 14.59
C GLY A 149 -27.40 10.04 14.33
N ALA A 150 -27.65 9.19 15.32
CA ALA A 150 -28.64 8.11 15.17
C ALA A 150 -30.05 8.66 14.98
N PRO A 151 -30.92 7.96 14.24
CA PRO A 151 -32.34 8.35 14.12
C PRO A 151 -33.04 8.48 15.47
N GLY A 152 -33.84 9.50 15.60
CA GLY A 152 -34.59 9.79 16.83
C GLY A 152 -33.78 10.47 17.93
N THR A 153 -32.55 10.86 17.71
CA THR A 153 -31.73 11.66 18.62
C THR A 153 -31.79 13.14 18.25
N ALA A 154 -31.40 14.03 19.21
CA ALA A 154 -31.35 15.47 18.96
C ALA A 154 -30.30 15.86 17.85
N ILE A 155 -29.44 14.94 17.50
CA ILE A 155 -28.38 15.11 16.50
C ILE A 155 -28.63 14.30 15.22
N GLU A 156 -29.86 13.82 15.01
CA GLU A 156 -30.23 13.12 13.80
C GLU A 156 -29.87 13.95 12.55
N GLY A 157 -29.21 13.32 11.57
CA GLY A 157 -28.74 13.98 10.35
C GLY A 157 -27.42 14.75 10.49
N LEU A 158 -26.91 14.99 11.73
CA LEU A 158 -25.60 15.57 11.92
C LEU A 158 -24.53 14.53 11.56
N THR A 159 -23.68 14.86 10.61
CA THR A 159 -22.58 14.00 10.16
C THR A 159 -21.24 14.68 10.39
N ILE A 160 -20.33 13.94 10.98
CA ILE A 160 -18.93 14.36 11.13
C ILE A 160 -18.07 13.37 10.34
N GLU A 161 -17.27 13.89 9.42
CA GLU A 161 -16.31 13.11 8.66
C GLU A 161 -14.91 13.47 9.11
N TYR A 162 -14.15 12.45 9.50
CA TYR A 162 -12.75 12.57 9.85
C TYR A 162 -11.91 12.19 8.65
N THR A 163 -11.29 13.17 8.04
CA THR A 163 -10.37 12.93 6.93
C THR A 163 -8.94 13.00 7.45
N LYS A 164 -8.27 11.86 7.43
CA LYS A 164 -6.85 11.79 7.70
C LYS A 164 -6.12 11.96 6.37
N GLU A 165 -5.55 13.12 6.15
CA GLU A 165 -4.53 13.27 5.12
C GLU A 165 -3.23 12.66 5.65
N LEU A 166 -2.74 11.68 4.91
CA LEU A 166 -1.42 11.12 5.18
C LEU A 166 -0.40 12.20 4.79
N GLY A 167 0.26 12.79 5.76
CA GLY A 167 1.40 13.67 5.53
C GLY A 167 2.45 12.94 4.68
N SER A 168 3.14 13.64 3.81
CA SER A 168 4.22 13.06 3.03
C SER A 168 5.55 13.64 3.45
N ARG A 169 6.52 12.79 3.75
CA ARG A 169 7.93 13.17 3.83
C ARG A 169 8.58 12.90 2.49
N ILE A 170 9.29 13.89 1.97
CA ILE A 170 10.12 13.70 0.79
C ILE A 170 11.49 13.24 1.27
N GLU A 171 11.90 12.05 0.88
CA GLU A 171 13.27 11.58 1.01
C GLU A 171 13.93 11.64 -0.36
N GLU A 172 15.08 12.26 -0.42
CA GLU A 172 15.90 12.31 -1.62
C GLU A 172 16.91 11.17 -1.58
N TYR A 173 17.03 10.42 -2.67
CA TYR A 173 18.11 9.45 -2.84
C TYR A 173 18.64 9.50 -4.27
N ILE A 174 19.89 9.09 -4.44
CA ILE A 174 20.50 8.99 -5.76
C ILE A 174 20.07 7.66 -6.37
N ASN A 175 19.41 7.71 -7.52
CA ASN A 175 19.08 6.51 -8.29
C ASN A 175 20.39 5.83 -8.72
N PRO A 176 20.65 4.58 -8.28
CA PRO A 176 21.90 3.89 -8.62
C PRO A 176 22.04 3.56 -10.11
N GLU A 177 20.94 3.58 -10.88
CA GLU A 177 20.97 3.31 -12.33
C GLU A 177 21.34 4.55 -13.14
N THR A 178 20.80 5.71 -12.75
CA THR A 178 20.93 6.95 -13.56
C THR A 178 21.87 7.97 -12.94
N GLY A 179 22.18 7.84 -11.64
CA GLY A 179 22.91 8.84 -10.87
C GLY A 179 22.10 10.12 -10.59
N GLU A 180 20.80 10.11 -10.91
CA GLU A 180 19.91 11.25 -10.71
C GLU A 180 19.33 11.25 -9.29
N LEU A 181 19.12 12.47 -8.77
CA LEU A 181 18.40 12.66 -7.51
C LEU A 181 16.92 12.33 -7.71
N VAL A 182 16.42 11.35 -6.98
CA VAL A 182 15.02 10.93 -7.00
C VAL A 182 14.36 11.29 -5.69
N GLU A 183 13.27 12.03 -5.76
CA GLU A 183 12.41 12.29 -4.61
C GLU A 183 11.49 11.10 -4.36
N VAL A 184 11.60 10.49 -3.19
CA VAL A 184 10.62 9.51 -2.70
C VAL A 184 9.74 10.17 -1.67
N ARG A 185 8.45 10.13 -1.92
CA ARG A 185 7.46 10.63 -0.98
C ARG A 185 7.07 9.53 0.00
N GLU A 186 7.58 9.60 1.22
CA GLU A 186 7.10 8.78 2.34
C GLU A 186 5.81 9.40 2.88
N VAL A 187 4.75 8.60 2.95
CA VAL A 187 3.47 9.04 3.52
C VAL A 187 3.57 8.94 5.04
N LEU A 188 3.65 10.08 5.72
CA LEU A 188 3.66 10.16 7.18
C LEU A 188 2.27 10.47 7.73
N ASP A 189 1.97 9.87 8.86
CA ASP A 189 0.79 10.16 9.67
C ASP A 189 0.89 11.55 10.32
N ASP A 190 0.15 12.58 9.85
CA ASP A 190 -0.34 13.63 10.75
C ASP A 190 -0.96 14.90 10.12
N ASN A 191 -1.90 14.80 9.22
CA ASN A 191 -2.81 15.94 9.01
C ASN A 191 -4.25 15.42 9.01
N SER A 192 -4.91 15.52 10.16
CA SER A 192 -6.32 15.17 10.27
C SER A 192 -7.19 16.42 10.13
N THR A 193 -8.14 16.40 9.21
CA THR A 193 -9.19 17.42 9.09
C THR A 193 -10.52 16.86 9.52
N LEU A 194 -11.33 17.69 10.21
CA LEU A 194 -12.68 17.39 10.64
C LEU A 194 -13.65 18.18 9.75
N ALA A 195 -14.43 17.49 8.93
CA ALA A 195 -15.53 18.07 8.20
C ALA A 195 -16.84 17.78 8.93
N VAL A 196 -17.64 18.81 9.17
CA VAL A 196 -18.96 18.69 9.83
C VAL A 196 -20.03 19.12 8.85
N SER A 197 -21.01 18.25 8.61
CA SER A 197 -22.16 18.54 7.78
C SER A 197 -23.45 18.16 8.48
N TYR A 198 -24.54 18.90 8.18
CA TYR A 198 -25.87 18.60 8.67
C TYR A 198 -26.81 18.46 7.46
N THR A 199 -27.52 17.36 7.42
CA THR A 199 -28.59 17.12 6.44
C THR A 199 -29.89 16.97 7.22
N PRO A 200 -30.80 17.99 7.17
CA PRO A 200 -32.05 17.97 7.91
C PRO A 200 -33.00 16.89 7.40
#